data_d1a9473cdcfc415e29efd6924cb8f2d7
#
_entry.id   d1a9473cdcfc415e29efd6924cb8f2d7
#
_cell.length_a   1.000
_cell.length_b   1.000
_cell.length_c   1.000
_cell.angle_alpha   90.00
_cell.angle_beta   90.00
_cell.angle_gamma   90.00
#
_symmetry.space_group_name_H-M   'P 1'
#
loop_
_entity.id
_entity.type
_entity.pdbx_description
1 polymer ?
#
loop_
_entity_poly.entity_id
_entity_poly.type
_entity_poly.pdbx_seq_one_letter_code
_entity_poly.pdbx_strand_id
1 'polypeptide(L)'
;MNPILNTDSYKTSHFLQYPPGTTHVFSYVESRGGLYPRTLFFGLQAILKQELLRPITHADIAEARELLAAHGEPFNESGWERLVEKHAGRLPLEIRAAPEGL
;
A
#
# COMPACT_ATOMS: atom_id res chain seq x y z
N MET A 1 -6.08 -8.65 7.16
CA MET A 1 -5.56 -7.36 7.69
C MET A 1 -6.04 -6.23 6.78
N ASN A 2 -6.34 -5.07 7.35
CA ASN A 2 -6.73 -3.88 6.58
C ASN A 2 -5.51 -3.33 5.81
N PRO A 3 -5.52 -3.35 4.47
CA PRO A 3 -4.36 -2.91 3.68
C PRO A 3 -4.00 -1.44 3.89
N ILE A 4 -4.97 -0.59 4.22
CA ILE A 4 -4.73 0.84 4.48
C ILE A 4 -3.82 1.02 5.70
N LEU A 5 -3.97 0.16 6.70
CA LEU A 5 -3.23 0.23 7.96
C LEU A 5 -1.94 -0.61 7.95
N ASN A 6 -1.70 -1.39 6.91
CA ASN A 6 -0.51 -2.23 6.82
C ASN A 6 0.68 -1.44 6.30
N THR A 7 1.05 -0.38 7.01
CA THR A 7 2.13 0.52 6.63
C THR A 7 2.67 1.25 7.86
N ASP A 8 3.81 1.90 7.72
CA ASP A 8 4.30 2.82 8.73
C ASP A 8 3.38 4.05 8.78
N SER A 9 3.04 4.51 9.98
CA SER A 9 2.05 5.58 10.17
C SER A 9 2.39 6.87 9.43
N TYR A 10 3.67 7.25 9.36
CA TYR A 10 4.08 8.47 8.68
C TYR A 10 3.78 8.45 7.17
N LYS A 11 3.65 7.27 6.57
CA LYS A 11 3.34 7.16 5.15
C LYS A 11 1.91 7.55 4.81
N THR A 12 1.03 7.57 5.79
CA THR A 12 -0.37 7.97 5.56
C THR A 12 -0.51 9.45 5.23
N SER A 13 0.53 10.26 5.51
CA SER A 13 0.57 11.69 5.18
C SER A 13 1.24 11.99 3.82
N HIS A 14 1.81 11.00 3.15
CA HIS A 14 2.56 11.22 1.91
C HIS A 14 1.72 11.82 0.78
N PHE A 15 0.42 11.56 0.75
CA PHE A 15 -0.48 12.13 -0.26
C PHE A 15 -0.50 13.66 -0.22
N LEU A 16 -0.19 14.27 0.92
CA LEU A 16 -0.11 15.73 1.08
C LEU A 16 1.20 16.30 0.52
N GLN A 17 2.18 15.46 0.24
CA GLN A 17 3.52 15.87 -0.17
C GLN A 17 3.74 15.79 -1.68
N TYR A 18 2.84 15.15 -2.40
CA TYR A 18 2.97 15.03 -3.85
C TYR A 18 2.66 16.37 -4.54
N PRO A 19 3.41 16.74 -5.57
CA PRO A 19 3.10 17.92 -6.36
C PRO A 19 1.70 17.83 -6.98
N PRO A 20 1.01 18.96 -7.16
CA PRO A 20 -0.25 18.99 -7.89
C PRO A 20 -0.10 18.35 -9.27
N GLY A 21 -1.09 17.54 -9.67
CA GLY A 21 -1.06 16.87 -10.96
C GLY A 21 -0.26 15.56 -10.99
N THR A 22 0.26 15.09 -9.87
CA THR A 22 0.91 13.77 -9.79
C THR A 22 -0.08 12.69 -10.15
N THR A 23 0.25 11.89 -11.18
CA THR A 23 -0.59 10.80 -11.68
C THR A 23 -0.04 9.43 -11.32
N HIS A 24 1.27 9.32 -11.18
CA HIS A 24 1.96 8.07 -10.91
C HIS A 24 3.06 8.27 -9.88
N VAL A 25 3.29 7.26 -9.07
CA VAL A 25 4.42 7.19 -8.14
C VAL A 25 5.19 5.92 -8.45
N PHE A 26 6.49 6.07 -8.66
CA PHE A 26 7.38 4.93 -8.86
C PHE A 26 8.14 4.64 -7.57
N SER A 27 8.15 3.38 -7.17
CA SER A 27 8.96 2.91 -6.04
C SER A 27 9.51 1.52 -6.33
N TYR A 28 10.51 1.12 -5.60
CA TYR A 28 11.09 -0.21 -5.77
C TYR A 28 11.50 -0.78 -4.42
N VAL A 29 11.57 -2.10 -4.39
CA VAL A 29 12.03 -2.88 -3.23
C VAL A 29 13.30 -3.59 -3.65
N GLU A 30 14.34 -3.47 -2.84
CA GLU A 30 15.62 -4.10 -3.10
C GLU A 30 16.22 -4.68 -1.82
N SER A 31 17.05 -5.68 -1.97
CA SER A 31 17.91 -6.14 -0.88
C SER A 31 19.07 -5.16 -0.73
N ARG A 32 19.24 -4.63 0.47
CA ARG A 32 20.28 -3.62 0.76
C ARG A 32 21.48 -4.19 1.51
N GLY A 33 21.66 -5.50 1.46
CA GLY A 33 22.69 -6.16 2.21
C GLY A 33 22.26 -6.44 3.66
N GLY A 34 23.21 -6.78 4.50
CA GLY A 34 22.95 -7.12 5.89
C GLY A 34 23.82 -8.28 6.37
N LEU A 35 23.29 -9.05 7.30
CA LEU A 35 24.00 -10.17 7.90
C LEU A 35 24.32 -11.28 6.88
N TYR A 36 23.44 -11.48 5.91
CA TYR A 36 23.58 -12.56 4.94
C TYR A 36 24.11 -12.02 3.61
N PRO A 37 25.11 -12.69 2.99
CA PRO A 37 25.70 -12.25 1.72
C PRO A 37 24.77 -12.47 0.53
N ARG A 38 23.77 -13.31 0.67
CA ARG A 38 22.79 -13.63 -0.38
C ARG A 38 21.41 -13.70 0.22
N THR A 39 20.41 -13.29 -0.58
CA THR A 39 19.00 -13.41 -0.26
C THR A 39 18.27 -14.08 -1.41
N LEU A 40 17.21 -14.80 -1.09
CA LEU A 40 16.34 -15.42 -2.08
C LEU A 40 15.08 -14.57 -2.23
N PHE A 41 14.75 -14.21 -3.46
CA PHE A 41 13.49 -13.54 -3.75
C PHE A 41 12.35 -14.57 -3.73
N PHE A 42 11.44 -14.42 -2.78
CA PHE A 42 10.36 -15.38 -2.57
C PHE A 42 9.17 -14.74 -1.87
N GLY A 43 7.95 -15.16 -2.22
CA GLY A 43 6.73 -14.80 -1.49
C GLY A 43 5.89 -13.72 -2.16
N LEU A 44 6.31 -13.12 -3.28
CA LEU A 44 5.55 -12.08 -3.95
C LEU A 44 4.16 -12.58 -4.38
N GLN A 45 4.06 -13.76 -4.98
CA GLN A 45 2.77 -14.29 -5.43
C GLN A 45 1.81 -14.52 -4.26
N ALA A 46 2.31 -14.98 -3.12
CA ALA A 46 1.49 -15.13 -1.93
C ALA A 46 0.97 -13.78 -1.42
N ILE A 47 1.83 -12.78 -1.38
CA ILE A 47 1.45 -11.41 -0.97
C ILE A 47 0.41 -10.83 -1.93
N LEU A 48 0.62 -10.98 -3.23
CA LEU A 48 -0.35 -10.52 -4.23
C LEU A 48 -1.73 -11.13 -4.01
N LYS A 49 -1.80 -12.44 -3.83
CA LYS A 49 -3.06 -13.16 -3.68
C LYS A 49 -3.76 -12.89 -2.35
N GLN A 50 -3.01 -12.81 -1.27
CA GLN A 50 -3.57 -12.69 0.08
C GLN A 50 -3.88 -11.24 0.46
N GLU A 51 -3.08 -10.29 -0.01
CA GLU A 51 -3.15 -8.91 0.46
C GLU A 51 -3.50 -7.92 -0.66
N LEU A 52 -2.77 -7.93 -1.76
CA LEU A 52 -2.87 -6.85 -2.74
C LEU A 52 -4.05 -6.98 -3.70
N LEU A 53 -4.54 -8.20 -3.94
CA LEU A 53 -5.76 -8.43 -4.74
C LEU A 53 -7.05 -8.29 -3.92
N ARG A 54 -6.94 -8.18 -2.61
CA ARG A 54 -8.08 -7.94 -1.74
C ARG A 54 -8.62 -6.53 -1.98
N PRO A 55 -9.90 -6.38 -2.35
CA PRO A 55 -10.45 -5.05 -2.53
C PRO A 55 -10.58 -4.30 -1.20
N ILE A 56 -10.35 -3.00 -1.25
CA ILE A 56 -10.63 -2.11 -0.13
C ILE A 56 -12.14 -1.95 0.01
N THR A 57 -12.64 -2.00 1.23
CA THR A 57 -14.06 -1.87 1.54
C THR A 57 -14.35 -0.59 2.33
N HIS A 58 -15.61 -0.19 2.41
CA HIS A 58 -16.03 0.92 3.28
C HIS A 58 -15.72 0.63 4.76
N ALA A 59 -15.80 -0.62 5.18
CA ALA A 59 -15.42 -1.01 6.54
C ALA A 59 -13.93 -0.80 6.81
N ASP A 60 -13.07 -1.10 5.84
CA ASP A 60 -11.63 -0.81 5.95
C ASP A 60 -11.38 0.69 6.11
N ILE A 61 -12.08 1.51 5.35
CA ILE A 61 -11.97 2.97 5.43
C ILE A 61 -12.41 3.49 6.79
N ALA A 62 -13.52 2.99 7.32
CA ALA A 62 -14.03 3.39 8.63
C ALA A 62 -13.04 3.05 9.75
N GLU A 63 -12.49 1.85 9.75
CA GLU A 63 -11.49 1.43 10.71
C GLU A 63 -10.23 2.30 10.63
N ALA A 64 -9.75 2.56 9.42
CA ALA A 64 -8.58 3.40 9.20
C ALA A 64 -8.82 4.84 9.68
N ARG A 65 -10.00 5.39 9.42
CA ARG A 65 -10.37 6.73 9.90
C ARG A 65 -10.26 6.83 11.41
N GLU A 66 -10.83 5.89 12.12
CA GLU A 66 -10.81 5.88 13.59
C GLU A 66 -9.40 5.75 14.14
N LEU A 67 -8.64 4.80 13.63
CA LEU A 67 -7.28 4.55 14.12
C LEU A 67 -6.36 5.74 13.84
N LEU A 68 -6.38 6.27 12.63
CA LEU A 68 -5.51 7.38 12.25
C LEU A 68 -5.89 8.67 12.96
N ALA A 69 -7.17 8.92 13.19
CA ALA A 69 -7.61 10.05 14.01
C ALA A 69 -7.10 9.94 15.46
N ALA A 70 -7.21 8.77 16.06
CA ALA A 70 -6.69 8.52 17.41
C ALA A 70 -5.17 8.64 17.47
N HIS A 71 -4.48 8.32 16.39
CA HIS A 71 -3.02 8.39 16.28
C HIS A 71 -2.51 9.80 15.94
N GLY A 72 -3.40 10.71 15.54
CA GLY A 72 -3.04 12.07 15.14
C GLY A 72 -2.47 12.18 13.73
N GLU A 73 -2.69 11.20 12.88
CA GLU A 73 -2.18 11.19 11.51
C GLU A 73 -3.25 11.63 10.50
N PRO A 74 -2.86 12.36 9.44
CA PRO A 74 -3.77 12.67 8.34
C PRO A 74 -4.26 11.41 7.63
N PHE A 75 -5.48 11.47 7.12
CA PHE A 75 -6.07 10.38 6.38
C PHE A 75 -6.69 10.88 5.07
N ASN A 76 -6.30 10.26 3.95
CA ASN A 76 -6.85 10.55 2.63
C ASN A 76 -8.18 9.80 2.41
N GLU A 77 -9.18 10.13 3.22
CA GLU A 77 -10.48 9.46 3.17
C GLU A 77 -11.14 9.58 1.80
N SER A 78 -11.15 10.78 1.23
CA SER A 78 -11.77 11.02 -0.09
C SER A 78 -11.11 10.23 -1.20
N GLY A 79 -9.80 10.04 -1.14
CA GLY A 79 -9.06 9.21 -2.11
C GLY A 79 -9.43 7.74 -2.01
N TRP A 80 -9.53 7.22 -0.81
CA TRP A 80 -9.93 5.83 -0.58
C TRP A 80 -11.39 5.58 -0.94
N GLU A 81 -12.28 6.52 -0.62
CA GLU A 81 -13.70 6.45 -1.02
C GLU A 81 -13.84 6.43 -2.55
N ARG A 82 -13.07 7.25 -3.24
CA ARG A 82 -13.05 7.26 -4.71
C ARG A 82 -12.58 5.92 -5.27
N LEU A 83 -11.59 5.30 -4.65
CA LEU A 83 -11.11 3.99 -5.05
C LEU A 83 -12.22 2.95 -4.96
N VAL A 84 -12.97 2.93 -3.88
CA VAL A 84 -14.09 2.00 -3.69
C VAL A 84 -15.19 2.27 -4.71
N GLU A 85 -15.59 3.52 -4.89
CA GLU A 85 -16.71 3.88 -5.75
C GLU A 85 -16.42 3.72 -7.24
N LYS A 86 -15.22 4.11 -7.68
CA LYS A 86 -14.87 4.11 -9.11
C LYS A 86 -14.12 2.89 -9.58
N HIS A 87 -13.43 2.20 -8.68
CA HIS A 87 -12.54 1.09 -9.03
C HIS A 87 -12.84 -0.18 -8.22
N ALA A 88 -14.00 -0.26 -7.60
CA ALA A 88 -14.43 -1.41 -6.79
C ALA A 88 -13.42 -1.81 -5.71
N GLY A 89 -12.69 -0.84 -5.17
CA GLY A 89 -11.70 -1.06 -4.12
C GLY A 89 -10.39 -1.67 -4.59
N ARG A 90 -10.18 -1.82 -5.88
CA ARG A 90 -8.94 -2.41 -6.42
C ARG A 90 -7.79 -1.44 -6.29
N LEU A 91 -6.66 -1.90 -5.75
CA LEU A 91 -5.46 -1.10 -5.64
C LEU A 91 -4.89 -0.79 -7.03
N PRO A 92 -4.55 0.47 -7.32
CA PRO A 92 -4.06 0.89 -8.64
C PRO A 92 -2.56 0.64 -8.77
N LEU A 93 -2.15 -0.62 -8.73
CA LEU A 93 -0.75 -1.03 -8.74
C LEU A 93 -0.38 -1.73 -10.04
N GLU A 94 0.79 -1.41 -10.56
CA GLU A 94 1.50 -2.20 -11.56
C GLU A 94 2.81 -2.67 -10.91
N ILE A 95 3.02 -3.96 -10.87
CA ILE A 95 4.20 -4.55 -10.23
C ILE A 95 5.01 -5.29 -11.27
N ARG A 96 6.30 -4.95 -11.34
CA ARG A 96 7.30 -5.68 -12.13
C ARG A 96 8.34 -6.22 -11.18
N ALA A 97 8.69 -7.46 -11.33
CA ALA A 97 9.60 -8.13 -10.41
C ALA A 97 10.47 -9.15 -11.12
N ALA A 98 11.59 -9.47 -10.49
CA ALA A 98 12.35 -10.63 -10.87
C ALA A 98 11.54 -11.91 -10.61
N PRO A 99 11.79 -13.02 -11.33
CA PRO A 99 11.15 -14.28 -11.01
C PRO A 99 11.47 -14.74 -9.59
N GLU A 100 10.47 -15.32 -8.92
CA GLU A 100 10.72 -15.92 -7.61
C GLU A 100 11.74 -17.06 -7.72
N GLY A 101 12.59 -17.18 -6.72
CA GLY A 101 13.65 -18.17 -6.69
C GLY A 101 15.02 -17.64 -7.13
N LEU A 102 15.09 -16.37 -7.47
CA LEU A 102 16.38 -15.72 -7.78
C LEU A 102 17.04 -15.15 -6.54
#